data_4d7897e0462f05ea526525bd3ddc7174
#
_entry.id   4d7897e0462f05ea526525bd3ddc7174
#
_cell.length_a   1.000
_cell.length_b   1.000
_cell.length_c   1.000
_cell.angle_alpha   90.00
_cell.angle_beta   90.00
_cell.angle_gamma   90.00
#
_symmetry.space_group_name_H-M   'P 1'
#
loop_
_entity.id
_entity.type
_entity.pdbx_description
1 polymer ?
#
loop_
_entity_poly.entity_id
_entity_poly.type
_entity_poly.pdbx_seq_one_letter_code
_entity_poly.pdbx_strand_id
1 'polypeptide(L)'
;MIPHLKQHIMITDQVIYRDGQWNGFDALKLPGSDYQLLLVFAEKSLLADKSIYTKLRNHFSHAKIVSSSTAGEITGNESIENAVLVIALKMEHTAFKVVYQNITNAKDSFELGVSLAKRLSKQDLSYVMIISDGHDVNGSDLLNGIKSQFGETLPMSGGMAGDGNLFSSTLVGVDDDIKNGHVALIGFYGDALKVSIDVERGFNYFGPERKVTRSNKNVLYDIDGTNALELYKRYLGEYAAELPSSALLFPVAILNDNDEPLVRTILSINESDGSMVFAGNMPEGVSIRFMRSNLDQLIQKAEDASRLVTDCIEEPDLMLVMNCVGRKIILGQRRGEEIEALTKSVSKETVVAGFYTYGEFSSWEKPEKTCDLHNQTVVVTALKEGIRVSSTDQ
;
A
#
# COMPACT_ATOMS: atom_id res chain seq x y z
N MET A 1 8.86 -42.60 -9.71
CA MET A 1 9.05 -41.20 -9.39
C MET A 1 7.70 -40.70 -8.90
N ILE A 2 7.51 -40.62 -7.59
CA ILE A 2 6.28 -40.08 -6.99
C ILE A 2 6.33 -38.55 -7.23
N PRO A 3 5.31 -37.91 -7.82
CA PRO A 3 5.31 -36.46 -7.93
C PRO A 3 5.36 -35.93 -6.50
N HIS A 4 6.39 -35.12 -6.20
CA HIS A 4 6.39 -34.32 -4.98
C HIS A 4 5.15 -33.43 -5.06
N LEU A 5 4.13 -33.75 -4.29
CA LEU A 5 3.06 -32.82 -3.97
C LEU A 5 3.75 -31.61 -3.35
N LYS A 6 3.80 -30.50 -4.08
CA LYS A 6 4.23 -29.20 -3.54
C LYS A 6 3.27 -28.88 -2.40
N GLN A 7 3.72 -29.01 -1.17
CA GLN A 7 2.93 -28.72 0.01
C GLN A 7 3.04 -27.20 0.22
N HIS A 8 2.03 -26.45 -0.19
CA HIS A 8 1.88 -25.07 0.24
C HIS A 8 1.73 -25.07 1.77
N ILE A 9 2.67 -24.45 2.47
CA ILE A 9 2.71 -24.42 3.93
C ILE A 9 1.81 -23.30 4.42
N MET A 10 1.89 -22.12 3.81
CA MET A 10 0.91 -21.06 4.02
C MET A 10 -0.33 -21.34 3.14
N ILE A 11 -1.49 -21.38 3.77
CA ILE A 11 -2.77 -21.51 3.08
C ILE A 11 -3.40 -20.13 2.97
N THR A 12 -3.71 -19.76 1.73
CA THR A 12 -4.35 -18.48 1.41
C THR A 12 -5.62 -18.74 0.62
N ASP A 13 -6.72 -18.14 1.07
CA ASP A 13 -8.01 -18.18 0.39
C ASP A 13 -8.64 -16.80 0.31
N GLN A 14 -9.58 -16.64 -0.61
CA GLN A 14 -10.33 -15.41 -0.82
C GLN A 14 -11.83 -15.63 -0.64
N VAL A 15 -12.49 -14.66 -0.01
CA VAL A 15 -13.94 -14.55 0.04
C VAL A 15 -14.33 -13.13 -0.39
N ILE A 16 -15.35 -13.02 -1.23
CA ILE A 16 -15.79 -11.76 -1.80
C ILE A 16 -17.27 -11.55 -1.49
N TYR A 17 -17.61 -10.34 -1.02
CA TYR A 17 -18.99 -9.85 -0.96
C TYR A 17 -19.18 -8.78 -2.02
N ARG A 18 -20.13 -9.01 -2.90
CA ARG A 18 -20.49 -8.08 -3.97
C ARG A 18 -21.96 -8.26 -4.36
N ASP A 19 -22.65 -7.19 -4.67
CA ASP A 19 -24.06 -7.20 -5.10
C ASP A 19 -25.01 -7.95 -4.12
N GLY A 20 -24.76 -7.80 -2.81
CA GLY A 20 -25.55 -8.44 -1.77
C GLY A 20 -25.23 -9.92 -1.51
N GLN A 21 -24.23 -10.48 -2.18
CA GLN A 21 -23.92 -11.92 -2.10
C GLN A 21 -22.47 -12.17 -1.68
N TRP A 22 -22.30 -13.19 -0.84
CA TRP A 22 -20.99 -13.72 -0.48
C TRP A 22 -20.60 -14.89 -1.40
N ASN A 23 -19.39 -14.86 -1.93
CA ASN A 23 -18.81 -15.91 -2.75
C ASN A 23 -17.46 -16.35 -2.14
N GLY A 24 -17.17 -17.65 -2.20
CA GLY A 24 -15.88 -18.21 -1.77
C GLY A 24 -15.90 -18.93 -0.41
N PHE A 25 -16.93 -18.78 0.44
CA PHE A 25 -16.99 -19.52 1.70
C PHE A 25 -16.98 -21.05 1.52
N ASP A 26 -17.67 -21.54 0.49
CA ASP A 26 -17.75 -22.99 0.20
C ASP A 26 -16.49 -23.52 -0.51
N ALA A 27 -15.60 -22.63 -0.95
CA ALA A 27 -14.35 -22.95 -1.63
C ALA A 27 -13.13 -22.85 -0.72
N LEU A 28 -13.30 -22.53 0.56
CA LEU A 28 -12.20 -22.47 1.52
C LEU A 28 -11.52 -23.82 1.67
N LYS A 29 -10.18 -23.82 1.65
CA LYS A 29 -9.35 -25.04 1.78
C LYS A 29 -9.39 -25.63 3.17
N LEU A 30 -9.73 -24.82 4.20
CA LEU A 30 -9.79 -25.21 5.60
C LEU A 30 -11.12 -24.77 6.23
N PRO A 31 -11.52 -25.40 7.37
CA PRO A 31 -12.57 -24.83 8.22
C PRO A 31 -12.24 -23.39 8.62
N GLY A 32 -13.23 -22.53 8.63
CA GLY A 32 -13.02 -21.10 8.95
C GLY A 32 -12.34 -20.85 10.29
N SER A 33 -12.54 -21.74 11.28
CA SER A 33 -11.87 -21.69 12.59
C SER A 33 -10.35 -21.85 12.56
N ASP A 34 -9.79 -22.38 11.48
CA ASP A 34 -8.37 -22.71 11.36
C ASP A 34 -7.55 -21.56 10.79
N TYR A 35 -8.20 -20.57 10.16
CA TYR A 35 -7.53 -19.36 9.73
C TYR A 35 -7.17 -18.46 10.91
N GLN A 36 -6.01 -17.82 10.82
CA GLN A 36 -5.40 -17.06 11.91
C GLN A 36 -5.46 -15.55 11.69
N LEU A 37 -5.37 -15.09 10.44
CA LEU A 37 -5.37 -13.68 10.07
C LEU A 37 -6.29 -13.47 8.88
N LEU A 38 -7.17 -12.47 8.99
CA LEU A 38 -7.93 -11.94 7.86
C LEU A 38 -7.43 -10.54 7.52
N LEU A 39 -7.14 -10.31 6.25
CA LEU A 39 -7.00 -8.96 5.69
C LEU A 39 -8.31 -8.66 4.95
N VAL A 40 -8.98 -7.57 5.35
CA VAL A 40 -10.29 -7.20 4.81
C VAL A 40 -10.19 -5.84 4.15
N PHE A 41 -10.37 -5.80 2.85
CA PHE A 41 -10.38 -4.59 2.05
C PHE A 41 -11.80 -4.35 1.53
N ALA A 42 -12.35 -3.18 1.78
CA ALA A 42 -13.75 -2.94 1.49
C ALA A 42 -14.05 -1.49 1.13
N GLU A 43 -15.09 -1.31 0.33
CA GLU A 43 -15.73 0.00 0.23
C GLU A 43 -16.14 0.49 1.62
N LYS A 44 -15.98 1.78 1.89
CA LYS A 44 -16.10 2.38 3.22
C LYS A 44 -17.45 2.14 3.90
N SER A 45 -18.57 2.24 3.17
CA SER A 45 -19.89 2.04 3.75
C SER A 45 -20.13 0.58 4.12
N LEU A 46 -19.60 -0.35 3.33
CA LEU A 46 -19.64 -1.78 3.62
C LEU A 46 -18.77 -2.12 4.83
N LEU A 47 -17.59 -1.49 4.95
CA LEU A 47 -16.73 -1.69 6.10
C LEU A 47 -17.36 -1.16 7.39
N ALA A 48 -18.12 -0.08 7.31
CA ALA A 48 -18.86 0.49 8.44
C ALA A 48 -20.08 -0.33 8.84
N ASP A 49 -20.57 -1.24 7.97
CA ASP A 49 -21.70 -2.11 8.26
C ASP A 49 -21.27 -3.26 9.18
N LYS A 50 -21.75 -3.20 10.43
CA LYS A 50 -21.50 -4.23 11.44
C LYS A 50 -21.92 -5.65 11.04
N SER A 51 -22.86 -5.78 10.08
CA SER A 51 -23.29 -7.10 9.60
C SER A 51 -22.16 -7.82 8.87
N ILE A 52 -21.32 -7.09 8.14
CA ILE A 52 -20.11 -7.62 7.47
C ILE A 52 -19.15 -8.21 8.50
N TYR A 53 -18.77 -7.43 9.52
CA TYR A 53 -17.92 -7.93 10.59
C TYR A 53 -18.52 -9.15 11.29
N THR A 54 -19.81 -9.09 11.65
CA THR A 54 -20.50 -10.17 12.33
C THR A 54 -20.51 -11.46 11.50
N LYS A 55 -20.72 -11.36 10.19
CA LYS A 55 -20.68 -12.50 9.28
C LYS A 55 -19.28 -13.12 9.24
N LEU A 56 -18.24 -12.29 9.13
CA LEU A 56 -16.84 -12.76 9.13
C LEU A 56 -16.47 -13.41 10.46
N ARG A 57 -16.78 -12.78 11.57
CA ARG A 57 -16.49 -13.32 12.92
C ARG A 57 -17.19 -14.65 13.19
N ASN A 58 -18.44 -14.80 12.73
CA ASN A 58 -19.19 -16.06 12.88
C ASN A 58 -18.56 -17.20 12.06
N HIS A 59 -17.96 -16.91 10.94
CA HIS A 59 -17.31 -17.91 10.11
C HIS A 59 -15.86 -18.18 10.52
N PHE A 60 -15.11 -17.11 10.82
CA PHE A 60 -13.68 -17.13 11.20
C PHE A 60 -13.53 -16.80 12.70
N SER A 61 -13.98 -17.70 13.56
CA SER A 61 -14.19 -17.44 14.99
C SER A 61 -12.92 -17.01 15.75
N HIS A 62 -11.74 -17.48 15.33
CA HIS A 62 -10.47 -17.27 16.03
C HIS A 62 -9.50 -16.35 15.29
N ALA A 63 -9.77 -16.01 14.02
CA ALA A 63 -8.89 -15.18 13.23
C ALA A 63 -8.79 -13.76 13.77
N LYS A 64 -7.59 -13.18 13.73
CA LYS A 64 -7.40 -11.73 13.89
C LYS A 64 -7.84 -11.03 12.61
N ILE A 65 -8.71 -10.05 12.71
CA ILE A 65 -9.23 -9.31 11.55
C ILE A 65 -8.55 -7.95 11.49
N VAL A 66 -7.88 -7.65 10.40
CA VAL A 66 -7.34 -6.32 10.10
C VAL A 66 -8.05 -5.82 8.86
N SER A 67 -8.65 -4.65 8.93
CA SER A 67 -9.51 -4.13 7.87
C SER A 67 -9.14 -2.71 7.46
N SER A 68 -9.39 -2.38 6.20
CA SER A 68 -9.17 -1.06 5.60
C SER A 68 -10.30 -0.71 4.64
N SER A 69 -10.79 0.52 4.72
CA SER A 69 -11.56 1.08 3.61
C SER A 69 -10.63 1.37 2.42
N THR A 70 -11.18 1.37 1.22
CA THR A 70 -10.39 1.39 -0.01
C THR A 70 -10.94 2.36 -1.05
N ALA A 71 -10.16 2.57 -2.11
CA ALA A 71 -10.65 3.21 -3.33
C ALA A 71 -10.97 2.17 -4.44
N GLY A 72 -11.32 0.95 -4.05
CA GLY A 72 -11.63 -0.22 -4.86
C GLY A 72 -10.70 -1.39 -4.56
N GLU A 73 -11.14 -2.61 -4.83
CA GLU A 73 -10.43 -3.85 -4.53
C GLU A 73 -9.82 -4.45 -5.80
N ILE A 74 -8.76 -5.23 -5.62
CA ILE A 74 -8.07 -5.99 -6.67
C ILE A 74 -8.14 -7.47 -6.30
N THR A 75 -8.69 -8.30 -7.17
CA THR A 75 -8.79 -9.74 -6.96
C THR A 75 -8.55 -10.51 -8.25
N GLY A 76 -7.59 -11.46 -8.21
CA GLY A 76 -7.19 -12.16 -9.42
C GLY A 76 -6.78 -11.17 -10.51
N ASN A 77 -7.47 -11.18 -11.64
CA ASN A 77 -7.25 -10.29 -12.78
C ASN A 77 -8.31 -9.18 -12.91
N GLU A 78 -9.06 -8.89 -11.84
CA GLU A 78 -10.13 -7.91 -11.86
C GLU A 78 -9.91 -6.79 -10.85
N SER A 79 -10.32 -5.58 -11.24
CA SER A 79 -10.56 -4.45 -10.33
C SER A 79 -12.06 -4.37 -10.07
N ILE A 80 -12.46 -4.51 -8.82
CA ILE A 80 -13.87 -4.48 -8.39
C ILE A 80 -14.14 -3.27 -7.50
N GLU A 81 -15.39 -2.86 -7.46
CA GLU A 81 -15.87 -1.73 -6.66
C GLU A 81 -17.13 -2.12 -5.89
N ASN A 82 -17.45 -1.36 -4.84
CA ASN A 82 -18.61 -1.62 -3.97
C ASN A 82 -18.61 -3.07 -3.44
N ALA A 83 -17.46 -3.53 -3.00
CA ALA A 83 -17.23 -4.90 -2.59
C ALA A 83 -16.52 -4.99 -1.23
N VAL A 84 -16.48 -6.20 -0.67
CA VAL A 84 -15.60 -6.59 0.43
C VAL A 84 -14.75 -7.73 -0.09
N LEU A 85 -13.44 -7.56 -0.07
CA LEU A 85 -12.46 -8.59 -0.36
C LEU A 85 -11.84 -9.05 0.96
N VAL A 86 -11.93 -10.34 1.23
CA VAL A 86 -11.34 -10.99 2.40
C VAL A 86 -10.25 -11.93 1.95
N ILE A 87 -9.06 -11.78 2.52
CA ILE A 87 -7.93 -12.68 2.34
C ILE A 87 -7.76 -13.41 3.66
N ALA A 88 -7.98 -14.73 3.66
CA ALA A 88 -7.87 -15.58 4.83
C ALA A 88 -6.54 -16.33 4.82
N LEU A 89 -5.75 -16.19 5.88
CA LEU A 89 -4.40 -16.71 6.00
C LEU A 89 -4.28 -17.72 7.14
N LYS A 90 -3.65 -18.85 6.84
CA LYS A 90 -3.15 -19.84 7.80
C LYS A 90 -1.66 -20.02 7.56
N MET A 91 -0.85 -19.73 8.57
CA MET A 91 0.60 -19.91 8.60
C MET A 91 0.96 -21.03 9.57
N GLU A 92 1.92 -21.88 9.21
CA GLU A 92 2.30 -23.03 10.02
C GLU A 92 3.55 -22.73 10.88
N HIS A 93 4.51 -21.98 10.32
CA HIS A 93 5.82 -21.73 10.93
C HIS A 93 6.07 -20.26 11.26
N THR A 94 5.22 -19.37 10.75
CA THR A 94 5.37 -17.93 10.92
C THR A 94 4.43 -17.42 12.02
N ALA A 95 5.00 -16.86 13.07
CA ALA A 95 4.23 -16.15 14.08
C ALA A 95 3.97 -14.71 13.62
N PHE A 96 2.84 -14.14 14.04
CA PHE A 96 2.54 -12.73 13.80
C PHE A 96 1.95 -12.04 15.03
N LYS A 97 2.05 -10.73 15.06
CA LYS A 97 1.43 -9.88 16.08
C LYS A 97 0.83 -8.64 15.45
N VAL A 98 -0.42 -8.34 15.79
CA VAL A 98 -1.10 -7.11 15.37
C VAL A 98 -1.09 -6.12 16.53
N VAL A 99 -0.70 -4.89 16.24
CA VAL A 99 -0.82 -3.73 17.13
C VAL A 99 -1.50 -2.60 16.39
N TYR A 100 -2.33 -1.82 17.08
CA TYR A 100 -3.01 -0.70 16.47
C TYR A 100 -3.23 0.44 17.48
N GLN A 101 -3.40 1.64 16.98
CA GLN A 101 -3.65 2.83 17.78
C GLN A 101 -4.32 3.91 16.93
N ASN A 102 -5.14 4.74 17.57
CA ASN A 102 -5.72 5.92 16.93
C ASN A 102 -4.80 7.13 17.05
N ILE A 103 -4.76 7.98 16.01
CA ILE A 103 -3.95 9.21 15.99
C ILE A 103 -4.31 10.16 17.13
N THR A 104 -5.57 10.16 17.59
CA THR A 104 -6.01 10.98 18.72
C THR A 104 -5.33 10.63 20.04
N ASN A 105 -4.72 9.45 20.13
CA ASN A 105 -3.96 8.98 21.28
C ASN A 105 -2.44 9.21 21.14
N ALA A 106 -2.02 10.03 20.18
CA ALA A 106 -0.64 10.41 19.96
C ALA A 106 -0.55 11.95 19.76
N LYS A 107 0.65 12.49 19.93
CA LYS A 107 0.88 13.92 19.70
C LYS A 107 0.77 14.30 18.23
N ASP A 108 1.31 13.43 17.39
CA ASP A 108 1.34 13.56 15.94
C ASP A 108 1.59 12.19 15.28
N SER A 109 1.66 12.15 13.96
CA SER A 109 1.86 10.91 13.20
C SER A 109 3.22 10.26 13.45
N PHE A 110 4.26 11.04 13.74
CA PHE A 110 5.58 10.50 14.09
C PHE A 110 5.53 9.74 15.43
N GLU A 111 4.99 10.37 16.49
CA GLU A 111 4.85 9.75 17.80
C GLU A 111 3.90 8.53 17.75
N LEU A 112 2.87 8.56 16.89
CA LEU A 112 2.03 7.38 16.62
C LEU A 112 2.86 6.21 16.09
N GLY A 113 3.72 6.47 15.09
CA GLY A 113 4.63 5.47 14.52
C GLY A 113 5.59 4.88 15.57
N VAL A 114 6.22 5.74 16.38
CA VAL A 114 7.10 5.35 17.49
C VAL A 114 6.35 4.46 18.50
N SER A 115 5.15 4.88 18.91
CA SER A 115 4.33 4.16 19.89
C SER A 115 3.93 2.76 19.41
N LEU A 116 3.48 2.66 18.17
CA LEU A 116 3.11 1.38 17.55
C LEU A 116 4.31 0.45 17.41
N ALA A 117 5.43 0.95 16.89
CA ALA A 117 6.64 0.15 16.68
C ALA A 117 7.20 -0.41 18.00
N LYS A 118 7.19 0.37 19.09
CA LYS A 118 7.60 -0.10 20.44
C LYS A 118 6.78 -1.27 20.97
N ARG A 119 5.57 -1.48 20.48
CA ARG A 119 4.69 -2.59 20.91
C ARG A 119 4.96 -3.90 20.16
N LEU A 120 5.75 -3.87 19.10
CA LEU A 120 6.28 -5.05 18.41
C LEU A 120 7.65 -5.41 18.96
N SER A 121 7.93 -6.70 19.17
CA SER A 121 9.28 -7.15 19.51
C SER A 121 10.21 -6.95 18.31
N LYS A 122 11.46 -6.53 18.55
CA LYS A 122 12.48 -6.50 17.49
C LYS A 122 13.11 -7.89 17.26
N GLN A 123 13.04 -8.74 18.28
CA GLN A 123 13.62 -10.07 18.19
C GLN A 123 12.83 -10.90 17.16
N ASP A 124 13.55 -11.47 16.21
CA ASP A 124 13.04 -12.31 15.14
C ASP A 124 11.98 -11.62 14.22
N LEU A 125 11.81 -10.29 14.31
CA LEU A 125 10.93 -9.53 13.42
C LEU A 125 11.52 -9.50 12.02
N SER A 126 10.83 -10.11 11.06
CA SER A 126 11.30 -10.28 9.69
C SER A 126 10.60 -9.39 8.67
N TYR A 127 9.35 -9.00 8.94
CA TYR A 127 8.55 -8.16 8.05
C TYR A 127 7.47 -7.41 8.82
N VAL A 128 7.13 -6.19 8.39
CA VAL A 128 6.01 -5.41 8.92
C VAL A 128 5.08 -4.97 7.79
N MET A 129 3.79 -5.32 7.91
CA MET A 129 2.74 -4.76 7.06
C MET A 129 2.09 -3.57 7.77
N ILE A 130 1.92 -2.46 7.05
CA ILE A 130 1.38 -1.20 7.55
C ILE A 130 0.03 -0.94 6.90
N ILE A 131 -1.03 -0.81 7.69
CA ILE A 131 -2.35 -0.36 7.24
C ILE A 131 -2.68 0.92 8.02
N SER A 132 -2.76 2.04 7.32
CA SER A 132 -2.92 3.36 7.93
C SER A 132 -4.19 4.04 7.44
N ASP A 133 -4.81 4.84 8.32
CA ASP A 133 -5.76 5.86 7.88
C ASP A 133 -5.12 6.73 6.79
N GLY A 134 -5.91 7.07 5.77
CA GLY A 134 -5.44 7.81 4.58
C GLY A 134 -5.75 9.30 4.60
N HIS A 135 -6.41 9.82 5.63
CA HIS A 135 -6.84 11.21 5.71
C HIS A 135 -6.25 11.94 6.93
N ASP A 136 -6.40 11.38 8.13
CA ASP A 136 -6.02 12.05 9.38
C ASP A 136 -4.55 11.81 9.77
N VAL A 137 -3.87 10.87 9.10
CA VAL A 137 -2.49 10.47 9.39
C VAL A 137 -1.54 10.94 8.28
N ASN A 138 -0.47 11.65 8.66
CA ASN A 138 0.64 11.92 7.74
C ASN A 138 1.50 10.67 7.61
N GLY A 139 1.39 9.98 6.47
CA GLY A 139 2.07 8.71 6.23
C GLY A 139 3.60 8.81 6.23
N SER A 140 4.19 9.94 5.78
CA SER A 140 5.63 10.16 5.82
C SER A 140 6.15 10.27 7.26
N ASP A 141 5.47 11.04 8.09
CA ASP A 141 5.83 11.20 9.52
C ASP A 141 5.61 9.89 10.27
N LEU A 142 4.49 9.18 10.02
CA LEU A 142 4.21 7.85 10.58
C LEU A 142 5.36 6.89 10.30
N LEU A 143 5.76 6.78 9.04
CA LEU A 143 6.81 5.86 8.62
C LEU A 143 8.16 6.23 9.25
N ASN A 144 8.50 7.52 9.32
CA ASN A 144 9.72 7.99 10.00
C ASN A 144 9.71 7.60 11.49
N GLY A 145 8.56 7.68 12.15
CA GLY A 145 8.38 7.20 13.52
C GLY A 145 8.64 5.70 13.67
N ILE A 146 8.11 4.89 12.76
CA ILE A 146 8.32 3.43 12.72
C ILE A 146 9.82 3.12 12.48
N LYS A 147 10.43 3.72 11.46
CA LYS A 147 11.84 3.55 11.09
C LYS A 147 12.79 3.94 12.22
N SER A 148 12.47 4.96 13.01
CA SER A 148 13.25 5.37 14.18
C SER A 148 13.43 4.25 15.21
N GLN A 149 12.52 3.26 15.21
CA GLN A 149 12.56 2.11 16.12
C GLN A 149 13.19 0.88 15.49
N PHE A 150 12.91 0.59 14.24
CA PHE A 150 13.35 -0.65 13.58
C PHE A 150 14.61 -0.48 12.71
N GLY A 151 14.98 0.76 12.37
CA GLY A 151 16.01 1.06 11.38
C GLY A 151 15.46 1.04 9.95
N GLU A 152 16.38 1.21 9.00
CA GLU A 152 16.03 1.38 7.58
C GLU A 152 15.89 0.05 6.81
N THR A 153 16.47 -1.03 7.34
CA THR A 153 16.66 -2.30 6.59
C THR A 153 15.56 -3.34 6.79
N LEU A 154 14.64 -3.13 7.76
CA LEU A 154 13.54 -4.05 7.97
C LEU A 154 12.57 -3.97 6.78
N PRO A 155 12.25 -5.08 6.10
CA PRO A 155 11.26 -5.09 5.05
C PRO A 155 9.90 -4.62 5.56
N MET A 156 9.32 -3.61 4.89
CA MET A 156 8.02 -3.08 5.23
C MET A 156 7.24 -2.79 3.94
N SER A 157 5.96 -3.12 3.92
CA SER A 157 5.04 -2.68 2.87
C SER A 157 3.64 -2.46 3.43
N GLY A 158 2.78 -1.84 2.65
CA GLY A 158 1.42 -1.60 3.06
C GLY A 158 0.77 -0.46 2.30
N GLY A 159 -0.38 0.01 2.81
CA GLY A 159 -1.11 1.07 2.15
C GLY A 159 -1.90 1.93 3.12
N MET A 160 -2.16 3.15 2.68
CA MET A 160 -3.08 4.06 3.32
C MET A 160 -4.49 3.81 2.80
N ALA A 161 -5.45 3.72 3.70
CA ALA A 161 -6.86 3.53 3.40
C ALA A 161 -7.39 4.59 2.42
N GLY A 162 -8.42 4.23 1.66
CA GLY A 162 -9.12 5.13 0.74
C GLY A 162 -10.62 5.18 1.00
N ASP A 163 -11.33 6.10 0.36
CA ASP A 163 -12.79 6.19 0.36
C ASP A 163 -13.33 6.49 -1.07
N GLY A 164 -12.83 5.74 -2.04
CA GLY A 164 -13.12 5.96 -3.46
C GLY A 164 -12.42 7.22 -3.98
N ASN A 165 -13.19 8.13 -4.57
CA ASN A 165 -12.71 9.43 -5.06
C ASN A 165 -13.15 10.60 -4.16
N LEU A 166 -13.61 10.32 -2.94
CA LEU A 166 -14.17 11.36 -2.05
C LEU A 166 -13.10 12.13 -1.31
N PHE A 167 -11.99 11.52 -0.95
CA PHE A 167 -10.87 12.10 -0.19
C PHE A 167 -11.33 12.82 1.08
N SER A 168 -12.31 12.23 1.79
CA SER A 168 -12.98 12.87 2.91
C SER A 168 -12.68 12.24 4.27
N SER A 169 -12.74 10.93 4.39
CA SER A 169 -12.38 10.20 5.59
C SER A 169 -12.26 8.70 5.29
N THR A 170 -11.35 8.03 5.97
CA THR A 170 -11.07 6.61 5.76
C THR A 170 -11.30 5.82 7.05
N LEU A 171 -11.37 4.51 6.95
CA LEU A 171 -11.56 3.61 8.08
C LEU A 171 -10.47 2.55 8.10
N VAL A 172 -9.88 2.33 9.26
CA VAL A 172 -9.01 1.17 9.54
C VAL A 172 -9.53 0.49 10.79
N GLY A 173 -9.52 -0.84 10.80
CA GLY A 173 -10.06 -1.61 11.91
C GLY A 173 -9.18 -2.78 12.32
N VAL A 174 -9.27 -3.12 13.61
CA VAL A 174 -8.77 -4.38 14.16
C VAL A 174 -9.86 -5.02 14.97
N ASP A 175 -10.30 -6.19 14.52
CA ASP A 175 -11.52 -6.86 14.97
C ASP A 175 -12.74 -5.93 14.79
N ASP A 176 -13.50 -5.65 15.84
CA ASP A 176 -14.71 -4.81 15.82
C ASP A 176 -14.42 -3.30 16.06
N ASP A 177 -13.18 -2.94 16.36
CA ASP A 177 -12.79 -1.54 16.56
C ASP A 177 -12.36 -0.92 15.23
N ILE A 178 -13.33 -0.44 14.44
CA ILE A 178 -13.16 0.15 13.11
C ILE A 178 -13.44 1.66 13.21
N LYS A 179 -12.43 2.50 12.93
CA LYS A 179 -12.53 3.97 13.06
C LYS A 179 -11.62 4.70 12.06
N ASN A 180 -11.93 5.98 11.83
CA ASN A 180 -10.98 6.91 11.22
C ASN A 180 -9.80 7.19 12.16
N GLY A 181 -8.67 7.58 11.60
CA GLY A 181 -7.45 7.87 12.35
C GLY A 181 -6.75 6.66 12.97
N HIS A 182 -7.20 5.43 12.70
CA HIS A 182 -6.51 4.22 13.14
C HIS A 182 -5.32 3.89 12.22
N VAL A 183 -4.27 3.35 12.86
CA VAL A 183 -3.15 2.68 12.18
C VAL A 183 -2.95 1.32 12.79
N ALA A 184 -2.79 0.30 11.96
CA ALA A 184 -2.46 -1.06 12.37
C ALA A 184 -1.11 -1.47 11.78
N LEU A 185 -0.26 -2.10 12.59
CA LEU A 185 0.95 -2.79 12.16
C LEU A 185 0.78 -4.29 12.40
N ILE A 186 1.13 -5.09 11.41
CA ILE A 186 1.21 -6.54 11.50
C ILE A 186 2.69 -6.91 11.41
N GLY A 187 3.31 -7.29 12.53
CA GLY A 187 4.67 -7.80 12.56
C GLY A 187 4.68 -9.31 12.35
N PHE A 188 5.51 -9.78 11.42
CA PHE A 188 5.74 -11.21 11.16
C PHE A 188 7.11 -11.60 11.69
N TYR A 189 7.23 -12.80 12.26
CA TYR A 189 8.37 -13.22 13.02
C TYR A 189 8.92 -14.57 12.54
N GLY A 190 10.24 -14.69 12.61
CA GLY A 190 10.98 -15.87 12.20
C GLY A 190 11.51 -15.78 10.76
N ASP A 191 12.09 -16.85 10.30
CA ASP A 191 12.79 -16.98 9.02
C ASP A 191 12.00 -17.80 7.96
N ALA A 192 10.85 -18.34 8.36
CA ALA A 192 10.03 -19.18 7.50
C ALA A 192 9.31 -18.38 6.41
N LEU A 193 8.88 -17.12 6.71
CA LEU A 193 8.21 -16.27 5.73
C LEU A 193 9.24 -15.59 4.83
N LYS A 194 9.19 -15.94 3.55
CA LYS A 194 9.91 -15.22 2.50
C LYS A 194 9.06 -14.06 2.01
N VAL A 195 9.67 -12.90 1.88
CA VAL A 195 9.02 -11.67 1.44
C VAL A 195 9.85 -11.03 0.34
N SER A 196 9.22 -10.72 -0.79
CA SER A 196 9.80 -9.88 -1.85
C SER A 196 8.85 -8.73 -2.11
N ILE A 197 9.39 -7.51 -2.20
CA ILE A 197 8.63 -6.28 -2.34
C ILE A 197 9.22 -5.51 -3.51
N ASP A 198 8.38 -5.06 -4.42
CA ASP A 198 8.80 -4.13 -5.47
C ASP A 198 7.81 -2.98 -5.62
N VAL A 199 8.31 -1.85 -6.08
CA VAL A 199 7.56 -0.61 -6.28
C VAL A 199 7.90 0.00 -7.61
N GLU A 200 6.88 0.19 -8.45
CA GLU A 200 7.07 0.72 -9.78
C GLU A 200 6.15 1.91 -10.08
N ARG A 201 6.61 2.73 -11.03
CA ARG A 201 5.99 3.98 -11.47
C ARG A 201 5.64 3.87 -12.95
N GLY A 202 5.35 4.95 -13.61
CA GLY A 202 5.09 4.99 -15.06
C GLY A 202 5.01 6.43 -15.52
N PHE A 203 5.94 7.27 -15.01
CA PHE A 203 5.97 8.71 -15.29
C PHE A 203 7.31 9.12 -15.87
N ASN A 204 7.28 10.04 -16.83
CA ASN A 204 8.46 10.61 -17.45
C ASN A 204 8.75 12.00 -16.88
N TYR A 205 10.01 12.32 -16.67
CA TYR A 205 10.42 13.67 -16.35
C TYR A 205 10.12 14.64 -17.48
N PHE A 206 9.72 15.86 -17.12
CA PHE A 206 9.73 16.98 -18.05
C PHE A 206 10.20 18.25 -17.34
N GLY A 207 10.78 19.18 -18.12
CA GLY A 207 11.37 20.37 -17.56
C GLY A 207 12.70 20.14 -16.82
N PRO A 208 13.37 21.22 -16.39
CA PRO A 208 14.62 21.15 -15.68
C PRO A 208 14.43 20.75 -14.22
N GLU A 209 15.54 20.40 -13.58
CA GLU A 209 15.62 20.27 -12.13
C GLU A 209 15.38 21.62 -11.46
N ARG A 210 14.70 21.61 -10.32
CA ARG A 210 14.32 22.75 -9.51
C ARG A 210 14.58 22.47 -8.06
N LYS A 211 14.61 23.49 -7.21
CA LYS A 211 14.85 23.36 -5.78
C LYS A 211 13.65 23.82 -4.97
N VAL A 212 13.23 23.00 -3.98
CA VAL A 212 12.24 23.43 -2.97
C VAL A 212 12.89 24.47 -2.06
N THR A 213 12.39 25.69 -2.07
CA THR A 213 12.95 26.79 -1.28
C THR A 213 12.14 27.19 -0.08
N ARG A 214 10.84 26.84 -0.03
CA ARG A 214 10.00 27.01 1.15
C ARG A 214 8.88 25.98 1.18
N SER A 215 8.80 25.21 2.25
CA SER A 215 7.75 24.25 2.51
C SER A 215 7.51 24.08 4.02
N ASN A 216 6.39 23.43 4.36
CA ASN A 216 6.10 23.00 5.72
C ASN A 216 5.43 21.63 5.63
N LYS A 217 6.15 20.57 6.01
CA LYS A 217 5.71 19.17 5.85
C LYS A 217 5.29 18.90 4.40
N ASN A 218 4.02 18.64 4.18
CA ASN A 218 3.45 18.33 2.86
C ASN A 218 2.88 19.54 2.12
N VAL A 219 3.09 20.76 2.63
CA VAL A 219 2.66 22.01 1.97
C VAL A 219 3.86 22.70 1.33
N LEU A 220 3.82 22.87 0.03
CA LEU A 220 4.87 23.53 -0.78
C LEU A 220 4.43 24.96 -1.12
N TYR A 221 5.27 25.92 -0.81
CA TYR A 221 5.03 27.35 -1.06
C TYR A 221 5.88 27.90 -2.20
N ASP A 222 7.20 27.63 -2.21
CA ASP A 222 8.11 28.22 -3.18
C ASP A 222 9.08 27.19 -3.78
N ILE A 223 9.32 27.34 -5.08
CA ILE A 223 10.32 26.61 -5.88
C ILE A 223 11.26 27.64 -6.51
N ASP A 224 12.58 27.53 -6.31
CA ASP A 224 13.60 28.47 -6.77
C ASP A 224 13.28 29.94 -6.39
N GLY A 225 12.69 30.15 -5.21
CA GLY A 225 12.27 31.50 -4.75
C GLY A 225 11.05 32.08 -5.48
N THR A 226 10.38 31.29 -6.31
CA THR A 226 9.14 31.67 -7.01
C THR A 226 7.96 30.90 -6.43
N ASN A 227 6.78 31.54 -6.36
CA ASN A 227 5.56 30.88 -5.93
C ASN A 227 5.33 29.56 -6.66
N ALA A 228 5.12 28.48 -5.89
CA ALA A 228 5.08 27.12 -6.41
C ALA A 228 3.91 26.89 -7.37
N LEU A 229 2.71 27.37 -7.01
CA LEU A 229 1.51 27.19 -7.84
C LEU A 229 1.60 27.98 -9.15
N GLU A 230 2.11 29.21 -9.09
CA GLU A 230 2.32 30.01 -10.32
C GLU A 230 3.32 29.35 -11.26
N LEU A 231 4.43 28.85 -10.71
CA LEU A 231 5.42 28.12 -11.52
C LEU A 231 4.80 26.85 -12.11
N TYR A 232 4.10 26.07 -11.32
CA TYR A 232 3.43 24.84 -11.76
C TYR A 232 2.43 25.09 -12.88
N LYS A 233 1.54 26.09 -12.73
CA LYS A 233 0.58 26.50 -13.79
C LYS A 233 1.25 26.85 -15.11
N ARG A 234 2.42 27.52 -15.07
CA ARG A 234 3.19 27.81 -16.30
C ARG A 234 3.66 26.55 -17.02
N TYR A 235 4.03 25.49 -16.27
CA TYR A 235 4.43 24.22 -16.85
C TYR A 235 3.24 23.42 -17.41
N LEU A 236 2.09 23.50 -16.77
CA LEU A 236 0.88 22.81 -17.21
C LEU A 236 0.24 23.43 -18.47
N GLY A 237 0.44 24.72 -18.71
CA GLY A 237 -0.19 25.41 -19.84
C GLY A 237 -1.71 25.34 -19.74
N GLU A 238 -2.37 24.81 -20.78
CA GLU A 238 -3.84 24.68 -20.84
C GLU A 238 -4.42 23.75 -19.76
N TYR A 239 -3.67 22.74 -19.31
CA TYR A 239 -4.11 21.86 -18.22
C TYR A 239 -4.24 22.55 -16.85
N ALA A 240 -3.70 23.75 -16.71
CA ALA A 240 -3.82 24.53 -15.47
C ALA A 240 -5.28 24.92 -15.15
N ALA A 241 -6.14 25.02 -16.19
CA ALA A 241 -7.55 25.32 -16.00
C ALA A 241 -8.33 24.21 -15.32
N GLU A 242 -7.82 22.97 -15.33
CA GLU A 242 -8.45 21.79 -14.76
C GLU A 242 -7.89 21.42 -13.36
N LEU A 243 -7.05 22.28 -12.77
CA LEU A 243 -6.53 22.04 -11.42
C LEU A 243 -7.66 22.09 -10.37
N PRO A 244 -7.62 21.21 -9.34
CA PRO A 244 -6.54 20.27 -9.01
C PRO A 244 -6.59 18.92 -9.74
N SER A 245 -7.64 18.59 -10.50
CA SER A 245 -7.81 17.25 -11.12
C SER A 245 -6.72 16.90 -12.11
N SER A 246 -6.29 17.84 -12.95
CA SER A 246 -5.19 17.62 -13.91
C SER A 246 -3.84 17.35 -13.25
N ALA A 247 -3.66 17.72 -11.98
CA ALA A 247 -2.42 17.49 -11.26
C ALA A 247 -2.07 16.00 -11.10
N LEU A 248 -3.05 15.10 -11.17
CA LEU A 248 -2.79 13.65 -11.17
C LEU A 248 -1.94 13.23 -12.39
N LEU A 249 -2.10 13.90 -13.53
CA LEU A 249 -1.31 13.64 -14.74
C LEU A 249 0.13 14.17 -14.65
N PHE A 250 0.38 15.10 -13.73
CA PHE A 250 1.64 15.85 -13.63
C PHE A 250 2.19 15.88 -12.20
N PRO A 251 2.51 14.71 -11.61
CA PRO A 251 3.09 14.68 -10.26
C PRO A 251 4.49 15.31 -10.22
N VAL A 252 5.02 15.43 -9.00
CA VAL A 252 6.35 15.96 -8.74
C VAL A 252 7.24 14.84 -8.23
N ALA A 253 8.44 14.70 -8.80
CA ALA A 253 9.47 13.82 -8.29
C ALA A 253 10.39 14.59 -7.35
N ILE A 254 10.63 14.08 -6.15
CA ILE A 254 11.76 14.42 -5.30
C ILE A 254 12.94 13.57 -5.81
N LEU A 255 14.04 14.22 -6.18
CA LEU A 255 15.25 13.55 -6.60
C LEU A 255 16.10 13.22 -5.38
N ASN A 256 16.62 12.01 -5.35
CA ASN A 256 17.59 11.57 -4.34
C ASN A 256 18.88 11.12 -5.06
N ASP A 257 19.94 10.92 -4.30
CA ASP A 257 21.26 10.58 -4.83
C ASP A 257 21.32 9.20 -5.52
N ASN A 258 20.27 8.40 -5.40
CA ASN A 258 20.23 7.01 -5.89
C ASN A 258 19.49 6.83 -7.22
N ASP A 259 19.21 7.90 -7.98
CA ASP A 259 18.43 7.90 -9.23
C ASP A 259 17.00 7.31 -9.13
N GLU A 260 16.50 7.09 -7.90
CA GLU A 260 15.15 6.55 -7.66
C GLU A 260 14.23 7.66 -7.14
N PRO A 261 13.46 8.33 -8.00
CA PRO A 261 12.67 9.47 -7.60
C PRO A 261 11.52 9.06 -6.67
N LEU A 262 11.29 9.86 -5.64
CA LEU A 262 10.13 9.72 -4.79
C LEU A 262 9.00 10.59 -5.34
N VAL A 263 7.99 9.96 -5.93
CA VAL A 263 6.87 10.68 -6.56
C VAL A 263 5.92 11.22 -5.50
N ARG A 264 5.45 12.45 -5.71
CA ARG A 264 4.51 13.16 -4.86
C ARG A 264 3.30 13.63 -5.66
N THR A 265 2.11 13.22 -5.22
CA THR A 265 0.83 13.65 -5.78
C THR A 265 0.39 14.95 -5.14
N ILE A 266 -0.08 15.90 -5.94
CA ILE A 266 -0.74 17.11 -5.48
C ILE A 266 -2.19 16.78 -5.18
N LEU A 267 -2.61 17.00 -3.92
CA LEU A 267 -3.98 16.75 -3.45
C LEU A 267 -4.88 17.96 -3.61
N SER A 268 -4.34 19.15 -3.34
CA SER A 268 -5.08 20.40 -3.44
C SER A 268 -4.16 21.59 -3.68
N ILE A 269 -4.76 22.68 -4.14
CA ILE A 269 -4.10 23.96 -4.37
C ILE A 269 -4.81 25.05 -3.57
N ASN A 270 -4.06 26.05 -3.13
CA ASN A 270 -4.58 27.24 -2.48
C ASN A 270 -4.24 28.47 -3.33
N GLU A 271 -5.25 29.01 -4.02
CA GLU A 271 -5.08 30.18 -4.89
C GLU A 271 -4.75 31.46 -4.11
N SER A 272 -5.09 31.55 -2.81
CA SER A 272 -4.90 32.78 -2.04
C SER A 272 -3.45 33.04 -1.66
N ASP A 273 -2.64 32.00 -1.43
CA ASP A 273 -1.23 32.09 -1.07
C ASP A 273 -0.31 31.38 -2.06
N GLY A 274 -0.90 30.71 -3.06
CA GLY A 274 -0.18 29.98 -4.11
C GLY A 274 0.50 28.71 -3.62
N SER A 275 0.05 28.14 -2.51
CA SER A 275 0.58 26.89 -1.99
C SER A 275 -0.07 25.66 -2.62
N MET A 276 0.64 24.55 -2.57
CA MET A 276 0.17 23.23 -3.02
C MET A 276 0.32 22.22 -1.89
N VAL A 277 -0.73 21.43 -1.65
CA VAL A 277 -0.72 20.36 -0.63
C VAL A 277 -0.47 19.02 -1.32
N PHE A 278 0.49 18.28 -0.81
CA PHE A 278 0.91 16.98 -1.36
C PHE A 278 0.47 15.80 -0.46
N ALA A 279 0.40 14.61 -1.05
CA ALA A 279 0.08 13.38 -0.33
C ALA A 279 1.21 12.86 0.59
N GLY A 280 2.39 13.46 0.52
CA GLY A 280 3.54 13.18 1.39
C GLY A 280 4.42 14.40 1.56
N ASN A 281 5.38 14.34 2.47
CA ASN A 281 6.24 15.49 2.80
C ASN A 281 7.07 15.95 1.61
N MET A 282 7.27 17.28 1.54
CA MET A 282 8.08 18.02 0.55
C MET A 282 9.19 18.78 1.30
N PRO A 283 10.35 18.16 1.62
CA PRO A 283 11.37 18.80 2.42
C PRO A 283 11.98 20.03 1.73
N GLU A 284 12.31 21.06 2.51
CA GLU A 284 13.09 22.19 1.98
C GLU A 284 14.50 21.76 1.56
N GLY A 285 15.01 22.38 0.52
CA GLY A 285 16.36 22.15 0.02
C GLY A 285 16.50 20.94 -0.92
N VAL A 286 15.47 20.09 -1.06
CA VAL A 286 15.54 18.97 -2.02
C VAL A 286 15.38 19.43 -3.45
N SER A 287 16.04 18.69 -4.36
CA SER A 287 15.84 18.83 -5.80
C SER A 287 14.56 18.12 -6.22
N ILE A 288 13.82 18.75 -7.14
CA ILE A 288 12.59 18.21 -7.71
C ILE A 288 12.58 18.32 -9.23
N ARG A 289 11.79 17.45 -9.87
CA ARG A 289 11.40 17.60 -11.28
C ARG A 289 9.92 17.32 -11.45
N PHE A 290 9.30 18.05 -12.39
CA PHE A 290 7.94 17.72 -12.79
C PHE A 290 7.93 16.44 -13.61
N MET A 291 6.85 15.67 -13.49
CA MET A 291 6.64 14.44 -14.22
C MET A 291 5.36 14.50 -15.04
N ARG A 292 5.28 13.66 -16.04
CA ARG A 292 4.09 13.48 -16.87
C ARG A 292 3.75 12.01 -16.97
N SER A 293 2.46 11.68 -16.81
CA SER A 293 1.97 10.31 -16.97
C SER A 293 2.18 9.76 -18.38
N ASN A 294 2.44 8.46 -18.45
CA ASN A 294 2.46 7.69 -19.68
C ASN A 294 1.68 6.39 -19.43
N LEU A 295 0.49 6.26 -20.03
CA LEU A 295 -0.43 5.16 -19.76
C LEU A 295 0.18 3.79 -20.09
N ASP A 296 0.92 3.67 -21.19
CA ASP A 296 1.56 2.42 -21.58
C ASP A 296 2.68 2.04 -20.60
N GLN A 297 3.43 3.05 -20.11
CA GLN A 297 4.44 2.81 -19.09
C GLN A 297 3.84 2.45 -17.73
N LEU A 298 2.69 3.03 -17.35
CA LEU A 298 1.98 2.62 -16.14
C LEU A 298 1.67 1.11 -16.19
N ILE A 299 1.10 0.64 -17.31
CA ILE A 299 0.77 -0.77 -17.50
C ILE A 299 2.03 -1.65 -17.52
N GLN A 300 3.06 -1.26 -18.31
CA GLN A 300 4.31 -2.03 -18.39
C GLN A 300 5.01 -2.13 -17.04
N LYS A 301 5.03 -1.04 -16.28
CA LYS A 301 5.65 -0.99 -14.95
C LYS A 301 4.91 -1.84 -13.91
N ALA A 302 3.61 -2.03 -14.06
CA ALA A 302 2.86 -2.99 -13.24
C ALA A 302 3.29 -4.44 -13.54
N GLU A 303 3.50 -4.80 -14.82
CA GLU A 303 4.07 -6.10 -15.20
C GLU A 303 5.49 -6.28 -14.65
N ASP A 304 6.34 -5.24 -14.74
CA ASP A 304 7.71 -5.27 -14.22
C ASP A 304 7.73 -5.54 -12.72
N ALA A 305 6.90 -4.84 -11.91
CA ALA A 305 6.81 -5.04 -10.47
C ALA A 305 6.43 -6.49 -10.10
N SER A 306 5.41 -7.02 -10.77
CA SER A 306 4.99 -8.41 -10.55
C SER A 306 6.07 -9.40 -10.92
N ARG A 307 6.73 -9.23 -12.07
CA ARG A 307 7.82 -10.09 -12.52
C ARG A 307 9.00 -10.07 -11.56
N LEU A 308 9.42 -8.90 -11.09
CA LEU A 308 10.56 -8.78 -10.17
C LEU A 308 10.33 -9.55 -8.87
N VAL A 309 9.15 -9.46 -8.27
CA VAL A 309 8.86 -10.22 -7.04
C VAL A 309 8.72 -11.73 -7.29
N THR A 310 8.20 -12.15 -8.45
CA THR A 310 8.08 -13.56 -8.81
C THR A 310 9.41 -14.18 -9.23
N ASP A 311 10.34 -13.41 -9.78
CA ASP A 311 11.72 -13.84 -10.03
C ASP A 311 12.48 -14.11 -8.72
N CYS A 312 12.16 -13.36 -7.64
CA CYS A 312 12.74 -13.58 -6.31
C CYS A 312 12.05 -14.72 -5.54
N ILE A 313 10.74 -14.84 -5.66
CA ILE A 313 9.94 -15.88 -4.97
C ILE A 313 9.10 -16.62 -6.01
N GLU A 314 9.61 -17.77 -6.45
CA GLU A 314 8.90 -18.64 -7.38
C GLU A 314 7.60 -19.15 -6.76
N GLU A 315 6.47 -18.95 -7.46
CA GLU A 315 5.12 -19.38 -7.02
C GLU A 315 4.80 -18.93 -5.58
N PRO A 316 4.65 -17.62 -5.31
CA PRO A 316 4.26 -17.15 -4.00
C PRO A 316 2.87 -17.66 -3.61
N ASP A 317 2.63 -17.86 -2.31
CA ASP A 317 1.32 -18.25 -1.79
C ASP A 317 0.31 -17.10 -1.87
N LEU A 318 0.82 -15.86 -1.74
CA LEU A 318 0.06 -14.62 -1.81
C LEU A 318 0.87 -13.54 -2.51
N MET A 319 0.24 -12.85 -3.44
CA MET A 319 0.71 -11.60 -4.02
C MET A 319 -0.24 -10.47 -3.64
N LEU A 320 0.19 -9.59 -2.74
CA LEU A 320 -0.56 -8.40 -2.34
C LEU A 320 -0.18 -7.21 -3.22
N VAL A 321 -1.21 -6.54 -3.73
CA VAL A 321 -1.08 -5.36 -4.59
C VAL A 321 -1.66 -4.15 -3.87
N MET A 322 -0.81 -3.17 -3.53
CA MET A 322 -1.22 -1.84 -3.11
C MET A 322 -1.01 -0.89 -4.27
N ASN A 323 -2.09 -0.46 -4.89
CA ASN A 323 -2.06 0.36 -6.10
C ASN A 323 -2.62 1.75 -5.82
N CYS A 324 -1.93 2.79 -6.27
CA CYS A 324 -2.40 4.16 -6.07
C CYS A 324 -3.74 4.43 -6.78
N VAL A 325 -4.68 5.05 -6.07
CA VAL A 325 -5.94 5.50 -6.67
C VAL A 325 -5.71 6.49 -7.82
N GLY A 326 -4.64 7.27 -7.75
CA GLY A 326 -4.25 8.18 -8.84
C GLY A 326 -4.01 7.44 -10.15
N ARG A 327 -3.34 6.26 -10.12
CA ARG A 327 -3.15 5.40 -11.30
C ARG A 327 -4.48 4.90 -11.86
N LYS A 328 -5.37 4.43 -10.97
CA LYS A 328 -6.73 4.02 -11.34
C LYS A 328 -7.49 5.11 -12.09
N ILE A 329 -7.45 6.36 -11.55
CA ILE A 329 -8.12 7.52 -12.15
C ILE A 329 -7.50 7.85 -13.52
N ILE A 330 -6.17 7.90 -13.61
CA ILE A 330 -5.45 8.22 -14.87
C ILE A 330 -5.72 7.18 -15.95
N LEU A 331 -5.67 5.89 -15.61
CA LEU A 331 -5.91 4.80 -16.55
C LEU A 331 -7.38 4.71 -16.99
N GLY A 332 -8.32 5.11 -16.13
CA GLY A 332 -9.73 5.12 -16.45
C GLY A 332 -10.26 3.77 -16.97
N GLN A 333 -10.66 3.72 -18.23
CA GLN A 333 -11.13 2.48 -18.85
C GLN A 333 -10.02 1.43 -19.05
N ARG A 334 -8.75 1.85 -19.11
CA ARG A 334 -7.59 0.96 -19.29
C ARG A 334 -7.09 0.33 -17.99
N ARG A 335 -7.73 0.61 -16.85
CA ARG A 335 -7.32 0.04 -15.54
C ARG A 335 -7.30 -1.50 -15.53
N GLY A 336 -8.16 -2.15 -16.32
CA GLY A 336 -8.16 -3.61 -16.48
C GLY A 336 -6.88 -4.14 -17.11
N GLU A 337 -6.29 -3.40 -18.05
CA GLU A 337 -5.02 -3.76 -18.69
C GLU A 337 -3.85 -3.77 -17.67
N GLU A 338 -3.87 -2.84 -16.70
CA GLU A 338 -2.87 -2.82 -15.61
C GLU A 338 -2.98 -4.05 -14.71
N ILE A 339 -4.21 -4.44 -14.32
CA ILE A 339 -4.42 -5.61 -13.48
C ILE A 339 -4.08 -6.92 -14.24
N GLU A 340 -4.42 -6.99 -15.52
CA GLU A 340 -4.01 -8.11 -16.37
C GLU A 340 -2.48 -8.21 -16.48
N ALA A 341 -1.79 -7.08 -16.63
CA ALA A 341 -0.32 -7.01 -16.66
C ALA A 341 0.31 -7.51 -15.35
N LEU A 342 -0.26 -7.13 -14.19
CA LEU A 342 0.18 -7.61 -12.88
C LEU A 342 0.07 -9.13 -12.73
N THR A 343 -0.88 -9.78 -13.37
CA THR A 343 -1.13 -11.22 -13.22
C THR A 343 -0.48 -12.09 -14.28
N LYS A 344 0.06 -11.49 -15.33
CA LYS A 344 0.59 -12.19 -16.51
C LYS A 344 1.70 -13.20 -16.22
N SER A 345 2.60 -12.87 -15.28
CA SER A 345 3.73 -13.73 -14.87
C SER A 345 3.44 -14.56 -13.62
N VAL A 346 2.23 -14.49 -13.09
CA VAL A 346 1.89 -15.10 -11.80
C VAL A 346 1.30 -16.50 -12.01
N SER A 347 1.72 -17.46 -11.21
CA SER A 347 1.16 -18.82 -11.20
C SER A 347 -0.35 -18.79 -10.88
N LYS A 348 -1.11 -19.70 -11.47
CA LYS A 348 -2.54 -19.88 -11.16
C LYS A 348 -2.82 -20.30 -9.71
N GLU A 349 -1.82 -20.88 -9.06
CA GLU A 349 -1.90 -21.30 -7.66
C GLU A 349 -1.71 -20.12 -6.68
N THR A 350 -1.10 -19.03 -7.16
CA THR A 350 -0.88 -17.81 -6.35
C THR A 350 -2.18 -17.03 -6.19
N VAL A 351 -2.54 -16.72 -4.96
CA VAL A 351 -3.63 -15.80 -4.69
C VAL A 351 -3.17 -14.37 -4.94
N VAL A 352 -3.78 -13.68 -5.89
CA VAL A 352 -3.54 -12.26 -6.16
C VAL A 352 -4.68 -11.45 -5.57
N ALA A 353 -4.35 -10.51 -4.69
CA ALA A 353 -5.32 -9.69 -3.98
C ALA A 353 -4.73 -8.33 -3.62
N GLY A 354 -5.56 -7.34 -3.41
CA GLY A 354 -5.10 -6.03 -2.99
C GLY A 354 -6.18 -4.97 -3.06
N PHE A 355 -5.75 -3.71 -3.04
CA PHE A 355 -6.67 -2.59 -3.04
C PHE A 355 -6.03 -1.32 -3.59
N TYR A 356 -6.88 -0.38 -3.99
CA TYR A 356 -6.46 0.98 -4.35
C TYR A 356 -6.35 1.85 -3.10
N THR A 357 -5.18 2.45 -2.94
CA THR A 357 -4.71 3.17 -1.75
C THR A 357 -4.61 4.67 -2.01
N TYR A 358 -4.51 5.46 -0.93
CA TYR A 358 -4.18 6.89 -0.99
C TYR A 358 -2.68 7.16 -0.87
N GLY A 359 -1.89 6.14 -0.53
CA GLY A 359 -0.45 6.18 -0.45
C GLY A 359 0.10 4.79 -0.17
N GLU A 360 1.24 4.46 -0.75
CA GLU A 360 1.85 3.15 -0.72
C GLU A 360 3.11 3.19 0.15
N PHE A 361 3.19 2.31 1.17
CA PHE A 361 4.44 2.06 1.91
C PHE A 361 5.19 0.93 1.23
N SER A 362 6.46 1.15 0.92
CA SER A 362 7.29 0.12 0.30
C SER A 362 8.75 0.27 0.65
N SER A 363 9.39 -0.86 0.99
CA SER A 363 10.84 -0.98 0.99
C SER A 363 11.34 -1.24 -0.43
N TRP A 364 12.48 -0.64 -0.78
CA TRP A 364 13.16 -0.89 -2.05
C TRP A 364 14.01 -2.15 -1.95
N GLU A 365 14.07 -2.97 -3.00
CA GLU A 365 14.96 -4.14 -3.04
C GLU A 365 16.45 -3.81 -3.32
N LYS A 366 16.82 -2.54 -3.47
CA LYS A 366 18.19 -2.11 -3.76
C LYS A 366 19.07 -1.99 -2.50
N PRO A 367 20.40 -1.89 -2.62
CA PRO A 367 21.35 -2.09 -1.52
C PRO A 367 21.11 -1.29 -0.24
N GLU A 368 20.36 -0.22 -0.32
CA GLU A 368 20.06 0.66 0.81
C GLU A 368 18.67 0.44 1.43
N LYS A 369 17.90 -0.54 0.99
CA LYS A 369 16.60 -1.04 1.53
C LYS A 369 15.88 -0.07 2.48
N THR A 370 15.65 1.16 2.06
CA THR A 370 14.84 2.10 2.85
C THR A 370 13.37 1.92 2.52
N CYS A 371 12.51 2.00 3.51
CA CYS A 371 11.07 2.08 3.28
C CYS A 371 10.65 3.54 3.15
N ASP A 372 9.86 3.84 2.11
CA ASP A 372 9.31 5.17 1.88
C ASP A 372 7.80 5.15 1.67
N LEU A 373 7.16 6.30 1.92
CA LEU A 373 5.80 6.53 1.45
C LEU A 373 5.86 6.96 -0.01
N HIS A 374 5.21 6.20 -0.86
CA HIS A 374 5.10 6.46 -2.30
C HIS A 374 3.72 6.99 -2.66
N ASN A 375 3.64 7.67 -3.78
CA ASN A 375 2.39 8.05 -4.44
C ASN A 375 2.52 7.77 -5.93
N GLN A 376 1.40 7.51 -6.60
CA GLN A 376 1.36 7.22 -8.03
C GLN A 376 2.16 5.95 -8.40
N THR A 377 2.31 5.04 -7.45
CA THR A 377 3.03 3.79 -7.65
C THR A 377 2.10 2.58 -7.59
N VAL A 378 2.59 1.46 -8.02
CA VAL A 378 2.08 0.15 -7.69
C VAL A 378 3.13 -0.57 -6.87
N VAL A 379 2.74 -1.02 -5.69
CA VAL A 379 3.56 -1.84 -4.79
C VAL A 379 3.05 -3.26 -4.85
N VAL A 380 3.94 -4.19 -5.12
CA VAL A 380 3.66 -5.61 -5.13
C VAL A 380 4.47 -6.28 -4.03
N THR A 381 3.81 -7.06 -3.18
CA THR A 381 4.43 -7.84 -2.11
C THR A 381 4.13 -9.31 -2.29
N ALA A 382 5.13 -10.11 -2.62
CA ALA A 382 5.03 -11.55 -2.71
C ALA A 382 5.38 -12.19 -1.36
N LEU A 383 4.52 -13.09 -0.88
CA LEU A 383 4.67 -13.82 0.37
C LEU A 383 4.64 -15.33 0.12
N LYS A 384 5.60 -16.05 0.71
CA LYS A 384 5.65 -17.51 0.67
C LYS A 384 6.21 -18.06 1.98
N GLU A 385 5.51 -18.99 2.60
CA GLU A 385 6.06 -19.68 3.75
C GLU A 385 6.87 -20.91 3.33
N GLY A 386 8.12 -20.98 3.79
CA GLY A 386 9.03 -22.10 3.58
C GLY A 386 9.04 -23.08 4.75
N ILE A 387 9.64 -24.25 4.53
CA ILE A 387 9.91 -25.21 5.62
C ILE A 387 10.99 -24.63 6.52
N ARG A 388 10.76 -24.63 7.82
CA ARG A 388 11.80 -24.26 8.79
C ARG A 388 12.89 -25.33 8.77
N VAL A 389 14.06 -24.99 8.24
CA VAL A 389 15.23 -25.89 8.34
C VAL A 389 15.72 -25.79 9.78
N SER A 390 15.48 -26.84 10.57
CA SER A 390 16.04 -26.91 11.92
C SER A 390 17.57 -26.95 11.83
N SER A 391 18.23 -26.01 12.52
CA SER A 391 19.70 -25.92 12.60
C SER A 391 20.36 -27.05 13.44
N THR A 392 19.80 -28.27 13.37
CA THR A 392 20.30 -29.44 14.12
C THR A 392 21.09 -30.43 13.28
N ASP A 393 21.38 -30.12 11.99
CA ASP A 393 22.23 -30.96 11.14
C ASP A 393 23.46 -30.18 10.60
N GLN A 394 24.28 -29.67 11.50
CA GLN A 394 25.71 -29.34 11.23
C GLN A 394 26.61 -29.86 12.35
#